data_43d07c163be8307bd68f2415d79b4cdd
#
_entry.id   43d07c163be8307bd68f2415d79b4cdd
#
_cell.length_a   1.000
_cell.length_b   1.000
_cell.length_c   1.000
_cell.angle_alpha   90.00
_cell.angle_beta   90.00
_cell.angle_gamma   90.00
#
_symmetry.space_group_name_H-M   'P 1'
#
loop_
_entity.id
_entity.type
_entity.pdbx_description
1 polymer ?
#
loop_
_entity_poly.entity_id
_entity_poly.type
_entity_poly.pdbx_seq_one_letter_code
_entity_poly.pdbx_strand_id
1 'polypeptide(L)'
;MVRRGLAAKRHGETYDQAAHNAALTSGIGAVVRQQTEVGIDIVDDGELSKTSWNDYVVHRVSGLERKPRSRARSAEPWSAARGIVRPRETGMTRVDIEGAPRHYRTDIAEFHDLARSQSDAHDNAGMAYVCTDALGWRDFAAVETDIARLAAAAATEHPHEVFMSALSPGCFARFFRNEYYSDEETYLQAVADVMRREYQMIVAAGFVLQLDCPDLASGANTDYADLSVKQFRKVIEQHVECLNYALKTIPPEQVRIHICWGNYEGPHHRDIALSDVIDIVLKANVTGITIESANPRHGHEWKIWQEIKLPDGKILFPGVIDDTTYFIEHPELVAERIVRFAKLVGKENVIACTDCGLRHLPDASLAFAKLYALAEGARLASRELWN
;
A
#
# COMPACT_ATOMS: atom_id res chain seq x y z
N MET A 1 -15.45 13.78 13.72
CA MET A 1 -16.69 13.21 13.12
C MET A 1 -16.36 12.06 12.18
N VAL A 2 -15.46 12.21 11.19
CA VAL A 2 -15.08 11.14 10.25
C VAL A 2 -14.67 9.84 10.96
N ARG A 3 -13.67 9.86 11.86
CA ARG A 3 -13.23 8.66 12.60
C ARG A 3 -14.35 7.94 13.34
N ARG A 4 -15.27 8.67 13.97
CA ARG A 4 -16.43 8.08 14.67
C ARG A 4 -17.40 7.40 13.71
N GLY A 5 -17.71 8.02 12.56
CA GLY A 5 -18.59 7.41 11.56
C GLY A 5 -17.98 6.18 10.92
N LEU A 6 -16.67 6.19 10.64
CA LEU A 6 -15.95 5.01 10.15
C LEU A 6 -15.94 3.86 11.18
N ALA A 7 -15.72 4.17 12.48
CA ALA A 7 -15.78 3.17 13.52
C ALA A 7 -17.18 2.57 13.66
N ALA A 8 -18.22 3.40 13.68
CA ALA A 8 -19.62 2.94 13.74
C ALA A 8 -19.98 2.05 12.53
N LYS A 9 -19.55 2.44 11.31
CA LYS A 9 -19.72 1.62 10.10
C LYS A 9 -19.05 0.25 10.23
N ARG A 10 -17.83 0.22 10.79
CA ARG A 10 -17.07 -1.02 11.01
C ARG A 10 -17.76 -1.97 11.97
N HIS A 11 -18.38 -1.43 13.02
CA HIS A 11 -19.09 -2.21 14.06
C HIS A 11 -20.57 -2.47 13.73
N GLY A 12 -21.08 -1.98 12.58
CA GLY A 12 -22.49 -2.08 12.22
C GLY A 12 -23.42 -1.25 13.12
N GLU A 13 -22.89 -0.21 13.75
CA GLU A 13 -23.61 0.71 14.62
C GLU A 13 -24.32 1.80 13.81
N THR A 14 -25.40 2.35 14.36
CA THR A 14 -26.09 3.48 13.74
C THR A 14 -25.31 4.77 13.88
N TYR A 15 -25.24 5.57 12.84
CA TYR A 15 -24.61 6.90 12.84
C TYR A 15 -25.33 7.85 11.88
N ASP A 16 -25.15 9.14 12.08
CA ASP A 16 -25.64 10.16 11.16
C ASP A 16 -24.85 10.14 9.86
N GLN A 17 -25.38 9.45 8.87
CA GLN A 17 -24.76 9.26 7.56
C GLN A 17 -24.61 10.58 6.79
N ALA A 18 -25.58 11.50 6.92
CA ALA A 18 -25.52 12.79 6.23
C ALA A 18 -24.40 13.66 6.81
N ALA A 19 -24.32 13.78 8.13
CA ALA A 19 -23.24 14.50 8.80
C ALA A 19 -21.87 13.86 8.56
N HIS A 20 -21.79 12.52 8.52
CA HIS A 20 -20.56 11.80 8.19
C HIS A 20 -20.08 12.10 6.76
N ASN A 21 -21.00 12.03 5.78
CA ASN A 21 -20.68 12.33 4.38
C ASN A 21 -20.26 13.78 4.18
N ALA A 22 -20.92 14.73 4.82
CA ALA A 22 -20.51 16.14 4.80
C ALA A 22 -19.10 16.34 5.39
N ALA A 23 -18.81 15.66 6.50
CA ALA A 23 -17.49 15.72 7.14
C ALA A 23 -16.39 15.09 6.27
N LEU A 24 -16.67 14.00 5.55
CA LEU A 24 -15.76 13.40 4.58
C LEU A 24 -15.46 14.36 3.43
N THR A 25 -16.50 14.93 2.81
CA THR A 25 -16.32 15.89 1.70
C THR A 25 -15.50 17.10 2.12
N SER A 26 -15.82 17.69 3.27
CA SER A 26 -15.04 18.81 3.82
C SER A 26 -13.61 18.41 4.18
N GLY A 27 -13.42 17.22 4.74
CA GLY A 27 -12.10 16.70 5.12
C GLY A 27 -11.20 16.44 3.92
N ILE A 28 -11.73 15.82 2.86
CA ILE A 28 -10.99 15.58 1.61
C ILE A 28 -10.58 16.92 0.97
N GLY A 29 -11.51 17.88 0.87
CA GLY A 29 -11.19 19.22 0.38
C GLY A 29 -10.08 19.91 1.19
N ALA A 30 -10.11 19.77 2.52
CA ALA A 30 -9.06 20.32 3.39
C ALA A 30 -7.70 19.64 3.17
N VAL A 31 -7.68 18.31 3.00
CA VAL A 31 -6.44 17.53 2.75
C VAL A 31 -5.82 17.93 1.41
N VAL A 32 -6.61 17.96 0.34
CA VAL A 32 -6.13 18.36 -1.00
C VAL A 32 -5.57 19.78 -0.96
N ARG A 33 -6.30 20.73 -0.37
CA ARG A 33 -5.84 22.11 -0.22
C ARG A 33 -4.52 22.20 0.54
N GLN A 34 -4.40 21.53 1.70
CA GLN A 34 -3.18 21.57 2.49
C GLN A 34 -1.99 20.96 1.77
N GLN A 35 -2.19 19.86 1.01
CA GLN A 35 -1.13 19.29 0.16
C GLN A 35 -0.66 20.32 -0.88
N THR A 36 -1.58 20.98 -1.57
CA THR A 36 -1.25 22.02 -2.56
C THR A 36 -0.57 23.24 -1.90
N GLU A 37 -1.07 23.71 -0.76
CA GLU A 37 -0.50 24.85 -0.02
C GLU A 37 0.94 24.60 0.45
N VAL A 38 1.28 23.36 0.84
CA VAL A 38 2.67 23.00 1.21
C VAL A 38 3.56 22.67 0.01
N GLY A 39 3.03 22.74 -1.22
CA GLY A 39 3.80 22.61 -2.45
C GLY A 39 3.88 21.18 -3.01
N ILE A 40 2.94 20.31 -2.70
CA ILE A 40 2.84 18.98 -3.31
C ILE A 40 2.15 19.09 -4.66
N ASP A 41 2.79 18.60 -5.71
CA ASP A 41 2.31 18.65 -7.09
C ASP A 41 1.29 17.56 -7.40
N ILE A 42 1.46 16.35 -6.83
CA ILE A 42 0.62 15.16 -7.08
C ILE A 42 -0.08 14.80 -5.78
N VAL A 43 -1.37 15.10 -5.69
CA VAL A 43 -2.18 15.01 -4.46
C VAL A 43 -3.13 13.82 -4.44
N ASP A 44 -3.63 13.48 -3.24
CA ASP A 44 -4.64 12.45 -3.03
C ASP A 44 -5.72 12.87 -2.02
N ASP A 45 -6.68 11.97 -1.76
CA ASP A 45 -7.78 12.17 -0.81
C ASP A 45 -7.40 11.93 0.66
N GLY A 46 -6.12 11.63 0.96
CA GLY A 46 -5.65 11.25 2.30
C GLY A 46 -6.29 9.97 2.82
N GLU A 47 -6.94 9.19 1.96
CA GLU A 47 -7.66 7.95 2.29
C GLU A 47 -8.70 8.12 3.42
N LEU A 48 -9.27 9.32 3.55
CA LEU A 48 -10.18 9.65 4.66
C LEU A 48 -11.46 8.81 4.68
N SER A 49 -11.89 8.26 3.54
CA SER A 49 -13.06 7.38 3.44
C SER A 49 -12.77 5.93 3.85
N LYS A 50 -11.49 5.56 4.00
CA LYS A 50 -11.03 4.20 4.24
C LYS A 50 -10.67 4.00 5.72
N THR A 51 -11.28 3.02 6.40
CA THR A 51 -10.85 2.62 7.75
C THR A 51 -9.58 1.80 7.71
N SER A 52 -9.56 0.83 6.81
CA SER A 52 -8.43 -0.02 6.46
C SER A 52 -8.67 -0.56 5.06
N TRP A 53 -7.64 -1.09 4.42
CA TRP A 53 -7.76 -1.77 3.14
C TRP A 53 -8.78 -2.90 3.17
N ASN A 54 -8.76 -3.73 4.20
CA ASN A 54 -9.65 -4.88 4.33
C ASN A 54 -11.10 -4.46 4.46
N ASP A 55 -11.41 -3.52 5.35
CA ASP A 55 -12.77 -3.04 5.54
C ASP A 55 -13.32 -2.38 4.27
N TYR A 56 -12.46 -1.65 3.56
CA TYR A 56 -12.84 -0.97 2.33
C TYR A 56 -13.27 -1.97 1.23
N VAL A 57 -12.53 -3.06 1.08
CA VAL A 57 -12.82 -4.10 0.08
C VAL A 57 -14.05 -4.93 0.46
N VAL A 58 -14.16 -5.39 1.70
CA VAL A 58 -15.25 -6.29 2.11
C VAL A 58 -16.64 -5.67 2.04
N HIS A 59 -16.72 -4.34 2.10
CA HIS A 59 -17.98 -3.64 1.92
C HIS A 59 -18.40 -3.52 0.45
N ARG A 60 -17.50 -3.68 -0.48
CA ARG A 60 -17.71 -3.49 -1.93
C ARG A 60 -17.75 -4.79 -2.71
N VAL A 61 -16.96 -5.78 -2.30
CA VAL A 61 -16.83 -7.06 -3.00
C VAL A 61 -17.72 -8.10 -2.32
N SER A 62 -18.49 -8.86 -3.13
CA SER A 62 -19.23 -10.04 -2.69
C SER A 62 -18.33 -11.27 -2.69
N GLY A 63 -18.80 -12.37 -2.11
CA GLY A 63 -18.07 -13.64 -2.01
C GLY A 63 -17.12 -13.72 -0.80
N LEU A 64 -17.09 -12.66 0.03
CA LEU A 64 -16.29 -12.63 1.25
C LEU A 64 -17.17 -12.80 2.48
N GLU A 65 -16.79 -13.71 3.37
CA GLU A 65 -17.48 -14.00 4.62
C GLU A 65 -16.53 -13.83 5.82
N ARG A 66 -17.05 -13.32 6.93
CA ARG A 66 -16.31 -13.20 8.18
C ARG A 66 -16.37 -14.51 8.94
N LYS A 67 -15.22 -15.16 9.13
CA LYS A 67 -15.10 -16.43 9.86
C LYS A 67 -14.13 -16.32 11.02
N PRO A 68 -14.31 -17.14 12.09
CA PRO A 68 -13.29 -17.30 13.10
C PRO A 68 -11.95 -17.67 12.46
N ARG A 69 -10.86 -17.07 12.90
CA ARG A 69 -9.52 -17.52 12.46
C ARG A 69 -9.34 -18.95 12.92
N SER A 70 -9.24 -19.88 11.99
CA SER A 70 -8.93 -21.25 12.34
C SER A 70 -7.52 -21.29 12.95
N ARG A 71 -7.39 -21.90 14.13
CA ARG A 71 -6.09 -22.32 14.67
C ARG A 71 -5.49 -23.26 13.63
N ALA A 72 -4.30 -22.97 13.15
CA ALA A 72 -3.62 -23.58 12.04
C ALA A 72 -3.99 -25.05 11.77
N ARG A 73 -4.54 -25.35 10.59
CA ARG A 73 -4.30 -26.63 9.97
C ARG A 73 -2.97 -26.54 9.22
N SER A 74 -2.09 -27.47 9.53
CA SER A 74 -0.86 -27.70 8.75
C SER A 74 -1.21 -27.67 7.27
N ALA A 75 -0.51 -26.84 6.51
CA ALA A 75 -0.69 -26.74 5.08
C ALA A 75 -0.56 -28.13 4.44
N GLU A 76 -1.61 -28.62 3.82
CA GLU A 76 -1.51 -29.80 2.97
C GLU A 76 -0.58 -29.49 1.78
N PRO A 77 0.27 -30.44 1.36
CA PRO A 77 1.34 -30.16 0.39
C PRO A 77 0.88 -30.07 -1.08
N TRP A 78 -0.38 -29.65 -1.33
CA TRP A 78 -0.87 -29.59 -2.70
C TRP A 78 -0.22 -28.47 -3.55
N SER A 79 0.24 -27.41 -2.90
CA SER A 79 0.98 -26.30 -3.54
C SER A 79 2.36 -26.73 -4.06
N ALA A 80 2.97 -27.72 -3.41
CA ALA A 80 4.29 -28.21 -3.82
C ALA A 80 4.26 -28.96 -5.17
N ALA A 81 3.14 -29.57 -5.53
CA ALA A 81 3.01 -30.36 -6.76
C ALA A 81 2.90 -29.50 -8.04
N ARG A 82 2.53 -28.19 -7.92
CA ARG A 82 2.37 -27.29 -9.06
C ARG A 82 3.22 -26.01 -8.97
N GLY A 83 4.10 -25.89 -7.98
CA GLY A 83 4.93 -24.70 -7.79
C GLY A 83 4.18 -23.47 -7.27
N ILE A 84 2.91 -23.61 -6.91
CA ILE A 84 2.07 -22.56 -6.36
C ILE A 84 2.24 -22.55 -4.84
N VAL A 85 2.59 -21.42 -4.26
CA VAL A 85 2.79 -21.27 -2.82
C VAL A 85 1.64 -20.45 -2.24
N ARG A 86 0.87 -21.03 -1.32
CA ARG A 86 -0.15 -20.30 -0.57
C ARG A 86 0.46 -19.53 0.59
N PRO A 87 -0.12 -18.37 0.94
CA PRO A 87 0.13 -17.77 2.25
C PRO A 87 -0.19 -18.84 3.32
N ARG A 88 0.79 -19.18 4.14
CA ARG A 88 0.48 -19.98 5.33
C ARG A 88 -0.38 -19.14 6.25
N GLU A 89 -1.47 -19.71 6.78
CA GLU A 89 -1.90 -19.30 8.10
C GLU A 89 -0.75 -19.71 9.03
N THR A 90 0.16 -18.79 9.25
CA THR A 90 1.19 -19.00 10.26
C THR A 90 0.43 -19.19 11.54
N GLY A 91 0.39 -20.43 12.01
CA GLY A 91 -0.17 -20.73 13.32
C GLY A 91 0.50 -19.79 14.29
N MET A 92 -0.33 -19.06 15.01
CA MET A 92 0.15 -18.14 16.00
C MET A 92 1.09 -18.89 16.93
N THR A 93 2.34 -18.47 16.98
CA THR A 93 3.27 -18.98 17.99
C THR A 93 2.80 -18.52 19.37
N ARG A 94 3.38 -19.06 20.44
CA ARG A 94 3.04 -18.69 21.84
C ARG A 94 3.08 -17.20 22.16
N VAL A 95 3.60 -16.38 21.26
CA VAL A 95 3.72 -14.92 21.34
C VAL A 95 2.60 -14.21 20.60
N ASP A 96 1.58 -14.94 20.17
CA ASP A 96 0.41 -14.36 19.57
C ASP A 96 -0.34 -13.49 20.57
N ILE A 97 0.02 -12.23 20.55
CA ILE A 97 -0.76 -11.22 21.20
C ILE A 97 -2.04 -11.08 20.38
N GLU A 98 -3.17 -11.44 21.01
CA GLU A 98 -4.48 -11.24 20.39
C GLU A 98 -4.57 -9.80 19.87
N GLY A 99 -4.81 -9.65 18.56
CA GLY A 99 -4.96 -8.34 17.93
C GLY A 99 -3.71 -7.74 17.28
N ALA A 100 -2.50 -8.28 17.49
CA ALA A 100 -1.31 -7.73 16.85
C ALA A 100 -1.37 -7.87 15.30
N PRO A 101 -1.03 -6.81 14.55
CA PRO A 101 -0.91 -6.88 13.10
C PRO A 101 0.04 -7.99 12.65
N ARG A 102 -0.25 -8.62 11.52
CA ARG A 102 0.54 -9.75 10.99
C ARG A 102 2.02 -9.41 10.78
N HIS A 103 2.34 -8.16 10.46
CA HIS A 103 3.70 -7.69 10.18
C HIS A 103 4.64 -7.75 11.38
N TYR A 104 4.11 -7.74 12.60
CA TYR A 104 4.93 -7.76 13.82
C TYR A 104 5.36 -9.16 14.25
N ARG A 105 4.97 -10.23 13.56
CA ARG A 105 5.14 -11.59 14.08
C ARG A 105 6.58 -12.00 14.26
N THR A 106 7.45 -11.69 13.30
CA THR A 106 8.87 -12.02 13.40
C THR A 106 9.58 -11.13 14.40
N ASP A 107 9.24 -9.85 14.42
CA ASP A 107 9.82 -8.87 15.34
C ASP A 107 9.36 -9.13 16.78
N ILE A 108 8.09 -9.46 16.98
CA ILE A 108 7.50 -9.82 18.28
C ILE A 108 8.15 -11.06 18.85
N ALA A 109 8.49 -12.06 18.03
CA ALA A 109 9.16 -13.26 18.49
C ALA A 109 10.55 -12.98 19.10
N GLU A 110 11.21 -11.92 18.63
CA GLU A 110 12.54 -11.51 19.10
C GLU A 110 12.49 -10.39 20.14
N PHE A 111 11.50 -9.49 20.06
CA PHE A 111 11.37 -8.31 20.90
C PHE A 111 10.01 -8.27 21.64
N HIS A 112 9.81 -9.19 22.57
CA HIS A 112 8.53 -9.41 23.27
C HIS A 112 7.91 -8.16 23.94
N ASP A 113 8.74 -7.25 24.41
CA ASP A 113 8.24 -6.05 25.12
C ASP A 113 7.70 -4.99 24.17
N LEU A 114 8.15 -4.98 22.90
CA LEU A 114 7.64 -4.10 21.85
C LEU A 114 6.17 -4.42 21.55
N ALA A 115 5.81 -5.69 21.57
CA ALA A 115 4.46 -6.16 21.31
C ALA A 115 3.43 -5.65 22.32
N ARG A 116 3.82 -5.51 23.59
CA ARG A 116 2.92 -5.04 24.65
C ARG A 116 2.54 -3.58 24.50
N SER A 117 3.42 -2.76 23.89
CA SER A 117 3.15 -1.33 23.70
C SER A 117 2.20 -1.04 22.53
N GLN A 118 1.99 -1.99 21.64
CA GLN A 118 1.25 -1.79 20.39
C GLN A 118 -0.07 -2.60 20.34
N SER A 119 -0.37 -3.42 21.34
CA SER A 119 -1.54 -4.31 21.38
C SER A 119 -2.90 -3.59 21.41
N ASP A 120 -2.94 -2.31 21.75
CA ASP A 120 -4.19 -1.56 21.92
C ASP A 120 -4.80 -1.03 20.60
N ALA A 121 -4.14 -1.23 19.46
CA ALA A 121 -4.50 -0.54 18.23
C ALA A 121 -5.46 -1.30 17.28
N HIS A 122 -5.63 -2.63 17.40
CA HIS A 122 -6.38 -3.41 16.41
C HIS A 122 -7.28 -4.48 17.02
N ASP A 123 -8.51 -4.10 17.30
CA ASP A 123 -9.58 -5.01 17.73
C ASP A 123 -10.14 -5.81 16.54
N ASN A 124 -9.41 -6.85 16.13
CA ASN A 124 -9.90 -7.90 15.22
C ASN A 124 -9.91 -9.25 15.94
N ALA A 125 -10.48 -9.28 17.15
CA ALA A 125 -10.56 -10.46 18.02
C ALA A 125 -10.93 -11.74 17.23
N GLY A 126 -9.91 -12.51 16.82
CA GLY A 126 -10.06 -13.88 16.34
C GLY A 126 -10.86 -14.10 15.03
N MET A 127 -11.18 -13.05 14.26
CA MET A 127 -11.96 -13.16 13.02
C MET A 127 -11.13 -12.76 11.81
N ALA A 128 -11.38 -13.39 10.67
CA ALA A 128 -10.81 -13.04 9.36
C ALA A 128 -11.88 -13.11 8.28
N TYR A 129 -11.70 -12.35 7.21
CA TYR A 129 -12.52 -12.54 6.01
C TYR A 129 -11.91 -13.60 5.11
N VAL A 130 -12.76 -14.44 4.55
CA VAL A 130 -12.40 -15.57 3.70
C VAL A 130 -13.27 -15.54 2.45
N CYS A 131 -12.69 -15.87 1.30
CA CYS A 131 -13.44 -16.03 0.06
C CYS A 131 -14.16 -17.38 0.09
N THR A 132 -15.49 -17.36 0.19
CA THR A 132 -16.35 -18.55 0.32
C THR A 132 -17.35 -18.71 -0.81
N ASP A 133 -17.38 -17.75 -1.74
CA ASP A 133 -18.25 -17.74 -2.90
C ASP A 133 -17.58 -16.98 -4.05
N ALA A 134 -18.20 -17.00 -5.23
CA ALA A 134 -17.73 -16.27 -6.40
C ALA A 134 -17.59 -14.77 -6.09
N LEU A 135 -16.40 -14.23 -6.39
CA LEU A 135 -16.13 -12.81 -6.22
C LEU A 135 -16.90 -11.96 -7.23
N GLY A 136 -17.47 -10.87 -6.78
CA GLY A 136 -18.15 -9.89 -7.61
C GLY A 136 -18.28 -8.55 -6.91
N TRP A 137 -18.69 -7.51 -7.61
CA TRP A 137 -19.00 -6.23 -7.00
C TRP A 137 -20.43 -6.24 -6.45
N ARG A 138 -20.62 -5.65 -5.25
CA ARG A 138 -21.94 -5.40 -4.68
C ARG A 138 -22.62 -4.22 -5.38
N ASP A 139 -21.89 -3.10 -5.44
CA ASP A 139 -22.23 -1.90 -6.21
C ASP A 139 -20.96 -1.04 -6.39
N PHE A 140 -21.05 -0.01 -7.21
CA PHE A 140 -19.96 0.92 -7.47
C PHE A 140 -20.14 2.28 -6.77
N ALA A 141 -21.24 2.50 -6.09
CA ALA A 141 -21.62 3.81 -5.54
C ALA A 141 -20.57 4.37 -4.57
N ALA A 142 -19.90 3.48 -3.80
CA ALA A 142 -18.85 3.91 -2.89
C ALA A 142 -17.59 4.41 -3.63
N VAL A 143 -17.18 3.71 -4.70
CA VAL A 143 -16.04 4.11 -5.54
C VAL A 143 -16.35 5.41 -6.27
N GLU A 144 -17.55 5.48 -6.90
CA GLU A 144 -18.03 6.67 -7.59
C GLU A 144 -18.07 7.90 -6.68
N THR A 145 -18.51 7.70 -5.44
CA THR A 145 -18.58 8.78 -4.45
C THR A 145 -17.18 9.26 -4.04
N ASP A 146 -16.23 8.34 -3.83
CA ASP A 146 -14.87 8.70 -3.46
C ASP A 146 -14.15 9.43 -4.61
N ILE A 147 -14.32 8.94 -5.84
CA ILE A 147 -13.82 9.61 -7.05
C ILE A 147 -14.42 11.01 -7.19
N ALA A 148 -15.74 11.16 -7.04
CA ALA A 148 -16.43 12.44 -7.19
C ALA A 148 -15.96 13.47 -6.13
N ARG A 149 -15.73 13.03 -4.88
CA ARG A 149 -15.22 13.91 -3.82
C ARG A 149 -13.82 14.42 -4.13
N LEU A 150 -12.92 13.51 -4.54
CA LEU A 150 -11.55 13.88 -4.90
C LEU A 150 -11.53 14.80 -6.12
N ALA A 151 -12.32 14.49 -7.16
CA ALA A 151 -12.45 15.32 -8.35
C ALA A 151 -12.93 16.74 -8.01
N ALA A 152 -13.94 16.86 -7.14
CA ALA A 152 -14.45 18.17 -6.71
C ALA A 152 -13.40 18.97 -5.93
N ALA A 153 -12.63 18.32 -5.05
CA ALA A 153 -11.55 18.96 -4.32
C ALA A 153 -10.44 19.42 -5.27
N ALA A 154 -10.01 18.57 -6.20
CA ALA A 154 -8.98 18.88 -7.18
C ALA A 154 -9.41 20.02 -8.13
N ALA A 155 -10.68 20.07 -8.55
CA ALA A 155 -11.21 21.15 -9.36
C ALA A 155 -11.20 22.51 -8.67
N THR A 156 -11.16 22.53 -7.33
CA THR A 156 -11.08 23.77 -6.53
C THR A 156 -9.64 24.23 -6.32
N GLU A 157 -8.74 23.27 -6.04
CA GLU A 157 -7.37 23.58 -5.61
C GLU A 157 -6.35 23.54 -6.77
N HIS A 158 -6.74 23.00 -7.94
CA HIS A 158 -5.94 22.94 -9.17
C HIS A 158 -4.52 22.35 -9.00
N PRO A 159 -4.36 21.16 -8.36
CA PRO A 159 -3.06 20.49 -8.29
C PRO A 159 -2.56 20.15 -9.69
N HIS A 160 -1.25 19.88 -9.81
CA HIS A 160 -0.68 19.48 -11.09
C HIS A 160 -1.23 18.12 -11.56
N GLU A 161 -1.33 17.16 -10.65
CA GLU A 161 -1.88 15.83 -10.90
C GLU A 161 -2.59 15.28 -9.65
N VAL A 162 -3.43 14.29 -9.86
CA VAL A 162 -4.18 13.61 -8.80
C VAL A 162 -3.97 12.11 -8.89
N PHE A 163 -3.74 11.45 -7.77
CA PHE A 163 -3.75 10.00 -7.73
C PHE A 163 -4.78 9.45 -6.76
N MET A 164 -5.20 8.22 -6.98
CA MET A 164 -6.04 7.47 -6.06
C MET A 164 -5.47 6.08 -5.85
N SER A 165 -5.38 5.65 -4.58
CA SER A 165 -4.85 4.35 -4.22
C SER A 165 -5.93 3.25 -4.26
N ALA A 166 -5.52 2.07 -4.71
CA ALA A 166 -6.30 0.84 -4.67
C ALA A 166 -5.41 -0.34 -4.28
N LEU A 167 -6.05 -1.43 -3.85
CA LEU A 167 -5.36 -2.64 -3.44
C LEU A 167 -4.90 -3.45 -4.67
N SER A 168 -3.67 -3.98 -4.68
CA SER A 168 -3.22 -4.90 -5.71
C SER A 168 -3.95 -6.26 -5.61
N PRO A 169 -4.05 -7.02 -6.72
CA PRO A 169 -4.64 -8.36 -6.66
C PRO A 169 -3.89 -9.31 -5.72
N GLY A 170 -2.55 -9.27 -5.70
CA GLY A 170 -1.74 -10.08 -4.81
C GLY A 170 -1.96 -9.74 -3.34
N CYS A 171 -2.10 -8.44 -3.04
CA CYS A 171 -2.42 -8.00 -1.69
C CYS A 171 -3.84 -8.42 -1.27
N PHE A 172 -4.82 -8.34 -2.18
CA PHE A 172 -6.17 -8.88 -1.93
C PHE A 172 -6.12 -10.38 -1.58
N ALA A 173 -5.48 -11.20 -2.41
CA ALA A 173 -5.38 -12.64 -2.18
C ALA A 173 -4.68 -12.98 -0.85
N ARG A 174 -3.71 -12.18 -0.45
CA ARG A 174 -3.02 -12.29 0.84
C ARG A 174 -3.94 -12.02 2.03
N PHE A 175 -4.85 -11.03 1.92
CA PHE A 175 -5.76 -10.68 3.02
C PHE A 175 -6.99 -11.58 3.10
N PHE A 176 -7.47 -12.10 1.97
CA PHE A 176 -8.69 -12.87 1.86
C PHE A 176 -8.39 -14.28 1.37
N ARG A 177 -8.26 -15.22 2.31
CA ARG A 177 -7.93 -16.61 1.97
C ARG A 177 -8.99 -17.23 1.07
N ASN A 178 -8.54 -17.97 0.05
CA ASN A 178 -9.41 -18.74 -0.84
C ASN A 178 -9.94 -20.01 -0.14
N GLU A 179 -11.26 -20.18 -0.07
CA GLU A 179 -11.97 -21.41 0.31
C GLU A 179 -13.01 -21.81 -0.75
N TYR A 180 -13.11 -21.09 -1.86
CA TYR A 180 -14.12 -21.33 -2.89
C TYR A 180 -13.53 -21.85 -4.21
N TYR A 181 -12.52 -21.18 -4.74
CA TYR A 181 -11.94 -21.55 -6.03
C TYR A 181 -11.07 -22.78 -5.91
N SER A 182 -11.02 -23.61 -6.99
CA SER A 182 -10.32 -24.89 -7.02
C SER A 182 -8.81 -24.81 -6.75
N ASP A 183 -8.21 -23.70 -7.15
CA ASP A 183 -6.77 -23.46 -7.05
C ASP A 183 -6.46 -21.96 -6.95
N GLU A 184 -5.22 -21.64 -6.64
CA GLU A 184 -4.77 -20.27 -6.41
C GLU A 184 -4.72 -19.45 -7.70
N GLU A 185 -4.40 -20.05 -8.83
CA GLU A 185 -4.35 -19.36 -10.12
C GLU A 185 -5.75 -18.88 -10.52
N THR A 186 -6.74 -19.75 -10.43
CA THR A 186 -8.15 -19.41 -10.67
C THR A 186 -8.63 -18.33 -9.72
N TYR A 187 -8.22 -18.38 -8.45
CA TYR A 187 -8.56 -17.38 -7.46
C TYR A 187 -7.93 -16.02 -7.79
N LEU A 188 -6.63 -15.97 -8.05
CA LEU A 188 -5.91 -14.74 -8.43
C LEU A 188 -6.52 -14.11 -9.69
N GLN A 189 -6.91 -14.91 -10.68
CA GLN A 189 -7.58 -14.41 -11.87
C GLN A 189 -8.93 -13.78 -11.55
N ALA A 190 -9.75 -14.41 -10.71
CA ALA A 190 -11.03 -13.86 -10.27
C ALA A 190 -10.84 -12.56 -9.49
N VAL A 191 -9.84 -12.48 -8.62
CA VAL A 191 -9.47 -11.25 -7.91
C VAL A 191 -9.08 -10.16 -8.89
N ALA A 192 -8.23 -10.47 -9.88
CA ALA A 192 -7.80 -9.50 -10.89
C ALA A 192 -8.98 -8.95 -11.71
N ASP A 193 -9.94 -9.81 -12.09
CA ASP A 193 -11.12 -9.40 -12.85
C ASP A 193 -12.05 -8.49 -12.03
N VAL A 194 -12.21 -8.77 -10.73
CA VAL A 194 -12.98 -7.92 -9.82
C VAL A 194 -12.28 -6.58 -9.63
N MET A 195 -11.00 -6.56 -9.29
CA MET A 195 -10.28 -5.33 -8.98
C MET A 195 -10.10 -4.43 -10.21
N ARG A 196 -9.96 -4.99 -11.41
CA ARG A 196 -9.86 -4.23 -12.68
C ARG A 196 -10.95 -3.20 -12.84
N ARG A 197 -12.18 -3.47 -12.37
CA ARG A 197 -13.30 -2.53 -12.51
C ARG A 197 -13.05 -1.24 -11.72
N GLU A 198 -12.57 -1.34 -10.51
CA GLU A 198 -12.19 -0.17 -9.71
C GLU A 198 -11.04 0.60 -10.37
N TYR A 199 -10.02 -0.11 -10.85
CA TYR A 199 -8.88 0.51 -11.53
C TYR A 199 -9.30 1.30 -12.77
N GLN A 200 -10.18 0.73 -13.59
CA GLN A 200 -10.74 1.41 -14.76
C GLN A 200 -11.53 2.67 -14.40
N MET A 201 -12.29 2.65 -13.30
CA MET A 201 -13.05 3.81 -12.85
C MET A 201 -12.15 4.96 -12.38
N ILE A 202 -11.08 4.64 -11.64
CA ILE A 202 -10.09 5.61 -11.17
C ILE A 202 -9.41 6.29 -12.38
N VAL A 203 -8.93 5.49 -13.32
CA VAL A 203 -8.25 5.98 -14.53
C VAL A 203 -9.20 6.76 -15.44
N ALA A 204 -10.45 6.31 -15.60
CA ALA A 204 -11.47 7.01 -16.39
C ALA A 204 -11.83 8.39 -15.80
N ALA A 205 -11.62 8.60 -14.51
CA ALA A 205 -11.76 9.91 -13.87
C ALA A 205 -10.58 10.86 -14.15
N GLY A 206 -9.55 10.40 -14.87
CA GLY A 206 -8.34 11.17 -15.16
C GLY A 206 -7.29 11.14 -14.05
N PHE A 207 -7.42 10.24 -13.09
CA PHE A 207 -6.46 10.09 -11.99
C PHE A 207 -5.38 9.06 -12.31
N VAL A 208 -4.19 9.26 -11.78
CA VAL A 208 -3.18 8.22 -11.70
C VAL A 208 -3.64 7.16 -10.72
N LEU A 209 -3.65 5.91 -11.16
CA LEU A 209 -3.92 4.76 -10.30
C LEU A 209 -2.65 4.39 -9.53
N GLN A 210 -2.67 4.47 -8.21
CA GLN A 210 -1.64 3.86 -7.38
C GLN A 210 -2.12 2.49 -6.88
N LEU A 211 -1.37 1.43 -7.15
CA LEU A 211 -1.64 0.12 -6.60
C LEU A 211 -0.69 -0.18 -5.45
N ASP A 212 -1.26 -0.40 -4.27
CA ASP A 212 -0.46 -0.76 -3.11
C ASP A 212 -0.18 -2.26 -3.14
N CYS A 213 1.11 -2.59 -3.23
CA CYS A 213 1.65 -3.92 -3.42
C CYS A 213 2.54 -4.38 -2.25
N PRO A 214 2.09 -4.33 -0.98
CA PRO A 214 2.87 -4.84 0.14
C PRO A 214 3.10 -6.35 0.05
N ASP A 215 2.34 -7.05 -0.78
CA ASP A 215 2.54 -8.45 -1.11
C ASP A 215 3.89 -8.73 -1.78
N LEU A 216 4.47 -7.76 -2.47
CA LEU A 216 5.75 -7.92 -3.18
C LEU A 216 6.97 -7.81 -2.25
N ALA A 217 6.83 -7.28 -1.04
CA ALA A 217 7.92 -7.13 -0.08
C ALA A 217 7.53 -7.60 1.33
N SER A 218 6.63 -6.90 2.04
CA SER A 218 6.27 -7.26 3.42
C SER A 218 5.67 -8.67 3.56
N GLY A 219 5.18 -9.24 2.47
CA GLY A 219 4.74 -10.63 2.41
C GLY A 219 5.80 -11.62 2.90
N ALA A 220 7.08 -11.34 2.64
CA ALA A 220 8.20 -12.20 3.05
C ALA A 220 8.30 -12.39 4.56
N ASN A 221 7.96 -11.34 5.34
CA ASN A 221 8.06 -11.35 6.81
C ASN A 221 6.73 -11.66 7.51
N THR A 222 5.67 -11.86 6.75
CA THR A 222 4.32 -12.05 7.28
C THR A 222 3.72 -13.36 6.82
N ASP A 223 2.94 -13.35 5.76
CA ASP A 223 2.18 -14.53 5.32
C ASP A 223 3.07 -15.63 4.73
N TYR A 224 4.26 -15.27 4.26
CA TYR A 224 5.25 -16.15 3.63
C TYR A 224 6.56 -16.28 4.42
N ALA A 225 6.57 -15.93 5.70
CA ALA A 225 7.78 -15.88 6.54
C ALA A 225 8.52 -17.24 6.66
N ASP A 226 7.82 -18.35 6.41
CA ASP A 226 8.44 -19.69 6.42
C ASP A 226 9.07 -20.07 5.07
N LEU A 227 8.94 -19.25 4.04
CA LEU A 227 9.49 -19.52 2.73
C LEU A 227 10.93 -19.02 2.63
N SER A 228 11.75 -19.76 1.89
CA SER A 228 13.04 -19.22 1.43
C SER A 228 12.81 -18.07 0.45
N VAL A 229 13.79 -17.18 0.32
CA VAL A 229 13.77 -16.09 -0.69
C VAL A 229 13.43 -16.62 -2.08
N LYS A 230 14.02 -17.76 -2.50
CA LYS A 230 13.73 -18.40 -3.78
C LYS A 230 12.25 -18.80 -3.94
N GLN A 231 11.63 -19.27 -2.87
CA GLN A 231 10.20 -19.64 -2.90
C GLN A 231 9.31 -18.39 -2.89
N PHE A 232 9.65 -17.39 -2.08
CA PHE A 232 8.93 -16.13 -2.05
C PHE A 232 8.98 -15.42 -3.41
N ARG A 233 10.13 -15.40 -4.08
CA ARG A 233 10.25 -14.85 -5.44
C ARG A 233 9.27 -15.49 -6.44
N LYS A 234 8.98 -16.79 -6.33
CA LYS A 234 7.96 -17.44 -7.17
C LYS A 234 6.54 -16.93 -6.86
N VAL A 235 6.25 -16.65 -5.60
CA VAL A 235 4.96 -16.06 -5.21
C VAL A 235 4.79 -14.69 -5.84
N ILE A 236 5.80 -13.83 -5.70
CA ILE A 236 5.71 -12.47 -6.24
C ILE A 236 5.76 -12.43 -7.78
N GLU A 237 6.39 -13.40 -8.43
CA GLU A 237 6.27 -13.56 -9.90
C GLU A 237 4.81 -13.78 -10.31
N GLN A 238 4.10 -14.68 -9.65
CA GLN A 238 2.66 -14.90 -9.90
C GLN A 238 1.81 -13.66 -9.58
N HIS A 239 2.15 -12.93 -8.50
CA HIS A 239 1.44 -11.69 -8.15
C HIS A 239 1.65 -10.60 -9.21
N VAL A 240 2.86 -10.45 -9.74
CA VAL A 240 3.15 -9.50 -10.82
C VAL A 240 2.45 -9.92 -12.13
N GLU A 241 2.41 -11.21 -12.47
CA GLU A 241 1.64 -11.70 -13.62
C GLU A 241 0.15 -11.42 -13.46
N CYS A 242 -0.42 -11.67 -12.28
CA CYS A 242 -1.79 -11.35 -11.95
C CYS A 242 -2.07 -9.84 -12.02
N LEU A 243 -1.16 -9.01 -11.52
CA LEU A 243 -1.22 -7.56 -11.62
C LEU A 243 -1.24 -7.11 -13.09
N ASN A 244 -0.34 -7.62 -13.91
CA ASN A 244 -0.28 -7.32 -15.34
C ASN A 244 -1.57 -7.75 -16.07
N TYR A 245 -2.13 -8.87 -15.70
CA TYR A 245 -3.44 -9.31 -16.21
C TYR A 245 -4.56 -8.34 -15.79
N ALA A 246 -4.57 -7.87 -14.54
CA ALA A 246 -5.54 -6.86 -14.09
C ALA A 246 -5.41 -5.55 -14.88
N LEU A 247 -4.20 -5.16 -15.24
CA LEU A 247 -3.88 -3.89 -15.91
C LEU A 247 -3.94 -3.94 -17.45
N LYS A 248 -4.26 -5.08 -18.06
CA LYS A 248 -4.16 -5.29 -19.53
C LYS A 248 -4.89 -4.26 -20.41
N THR A 249 -5.85 -3.52 -19.86
CA THR A 249 -6.62 -2.50 -20.57
C THR A 249 -6.35 -1.08 -20.07
N ILE A 250 -5.38 -0.89 -19.22
CA ILE A 250 -5.03 0.38 -18.58
C ILE A 250 -3.65 0.81 -19.12
N PRO A 251 -3.50 2.04 -19.60
CA PRO A 251 -2.21 2.55 -20.07
C PRO A 251 -1.19 2.56 -18.92
N PRO A 252 0.02 2.02 -19.12
CA PRO A 252 1.04 1.96 -18.06
C PRO A 252 1.42 3.32 -17.47
N GLU A 253 1.36 4.38 -18.27
CA GLU A 253 1.66 5.76 -17.88
C GLU A 253 0.66 6.34 -16.88
N GLN A 254 -0.50 5.74 -16.74
CA GLN A 254 -1.52 6.13 -15.75
C GLN A 254 -1.45 5.27 -14.47
N VAL A 255 -0.41 4.43 -14.33
CA VAL A 255 -0.30 3.51 -13.19
C VAL A 255 1.06 3.63 -12.52
N ARG A 256 1.05 3.67 -11.19
CA ARG A 256 2.21 3.44 -10.35
C ARG A 256 1.92 2.37 -9.29
N ILE A 257 2.94 1.66 -8.85
CA ILE A 257 2.84 0.70 -7.74
C ILE A 257 3.63 1.20 -6.55
N HIS A 258 3.11 0.94 -5.37
CA HIS A 258 3.78 1.19 -4.10
C HIS A 258 4.22 -0.14 -3.48
N ILE A 259 5.54 -0.30 -3.33
CA ILE A 259 6.12 -1.44 -2.63
C ILE A 259 6.34 -1.04 -1.18
N CYS A 260 5.84 -1.85 -0.26
CA CYS A 260 5.83 -1.54 1.15
C CYS A 260 6.38 -2.72 1.96
N TRP A 261 7.24 -2.43 2.92
CA TRP A 261 7.73 -3.41 3.88
C TRP A 261 6.91 -3.45 5.17
N GLY A 262 5.95 -2.56 5.29
CA GLY A 262 5.03 -2.46 6.43
C GLY A 262 5.15 -1.11 7.13
N ASN A 263 4.05 -0.36 7.15
CA ASN A 263 3.99 0.94 7.79
C ASN A 263 3.72 0.77 9.30
N TYR A 264 4.76 0.50 10.06
CA TYR A 264 4.70 0.31 11.52
C TYR A 264 6.01 0.71 12.21
N GLU A 265 5.91 1.13 13.45
CA GLU A 265 7.08 1.38 14.30
C GLU A 265 7.63 0.05 14.83
N GLY A 266 8.63 -0.47 14.15
CA GLY A 266 9.26 -1.73 14.51
C GLY A 266 10.69 -1.83 14.04
N PRO A 267 11.39 -2.92 14.42
CA PRO A 267 12.80 -3.10 14.10
C PRO A 267 13.09 -3.29 12.61
N HIS A 268 12.15 -3.82 11.82
CA HIS A 268 12.27 -4.07 10.39
C HIS A 268 13.52 -4.87 9.96
N HIS A 269 14.22 -5.48 10.91
CA HIS A 269 15.53 -6.13 10.72
C HIS A 269 15.46 -7.42 9.90
N ARG A 270 14.24 -7.95 9.70
CA ARG A 270 13.99 -9.14 8.90
C ARG A 270 13.37 -8.85 7.54
N ASP A 271 13.28 -7.60 7.17
CA ASP A 271 12.75 -7.22 5.86
C ASP A 271 13.59 -7.82 4.75
N ILE A 272 12.91 -8.32 3.71
CA ILE A 272 13.57 -8.79 2.51
C ILE A 272 14.27 -7.62 1.82
N ALA A 273 15.48 -7.84 1.33
CA ALA A 273 16.22 -6.80 0.64
C ALA A 273 15.56 -6.45 -0.70
N LEU A 274 15.62 -5.16 -1.08
CA LEU A 274 15.13 -4.70 -2.39
C LEU A 274 15.81 -5.47 -3.53
N SER A 275 17.09 -5.80 -3.39
CA SER A 275 17.86 -6.59 -4.36
C SER A 275 17.25 -7.97 -4.64
N ASP A 276 16.54 -8.55 -3.69
CA ASP A 276 15.94 -9.87 -3.84
C ASP A 276 14.61 -9.85 -4.62
N VAL A 277 14.00 -8.68 -4.82
CA VAL A 277 12.65 -8.57 -5.39
C VAL A 277 12.55 -7.63 -6.59
N ILE A 278 13.46 -6.66 -6.73
CA ILE A 278 13.31 -5.56 -7.69
C ILE A 278 13.28 -6.00 -9.15
N ASP A 279 14.03 -7.02 -9.52
CA ASP A 279 14.04 -7.55 -10.88
C ASP A 279 12.69 -8.16 -11.31
N ILE A 280 11.92 -8.67 -10.35
CA ILE A 280 10.55 -9.15 -10.58
C ILE A 280 9.58 -7.96 -10.63
N VAL A 281 9.72 -7.03 -9.69
CA VAL A 281 8.89 -5.82 -9.61
C VAL A 281 8.97 -5.00 -10.89
N LEU A 282 10.17 -4.87 -11.47
CA LEU A 282 10.40 -4.14 -12.73
C LEU A 282 9.67 -4.77 -13.93
N LYS A 283 9.17 -6.02 -13.84
CA LYS A 283 8.33 -6.67 -14.85
C LYS A 283 6.86 -6.23 -14.80
N ALA A 284 6.44 -5.49 -13.77
CA ALA A 284 5.10 -4.94 -13.70
C ALA A 284 4.86 -3.95 -14.85
N ASN A 285 3.70 -4.06 -15.51
CA ASN A 285 3.32 -3.20 -16.65
C ASN A 285 2.79 -1.84 -16.15
N VAL A 286 3.65 -1.08 -15.52
CA VAL A 286 3.37 0.24 -14.94
C VAL A 286 4.53 1.18 -15.24
N THR A 287 4.28 2.47 -15.26
CA THR A 287 5.35 3.48 -15.40
C THR A 287 5.98 3.80 -14.06
N GLY A 288 5.18 4.05 -13.02
CA GLY A 288 5.69 4.48 -11.72
C GLY A 288 5.98 3.33 -10.75
N ILE A 289 7.12 3.39 -10.06
CA ILE A 289 7.48 2.45 -9.00
C ILE A 289 7.92 3.24 -7.78
N THR A 290 7.18 3.11 -6.67
CA THR A 290 7.56 3.72 -5.40
C THR A 290 8.25 2.70 -4.51
N ILE A 291 9.30 3.12 -3.84
CA ILE A 291 10.10 2.32 -2.93
C ILE A 291 10.40 3.10 -1.65
N GLU A 292 10.45 2.44 -0.51
CA GLU A 292 10.96 3.03 0.71
C GLU A 292 12.47 3.25 0.61
N SER A 293 12.96 4.42 1.01
CA SER A 293 14.40 4.70 1.01
C SER A 293 14.84 5.82 1.96
N ALA A 294 13.92 6.36 2.78
CA ALA A 294 14.23 7.37 3.77
C ALA A 294 14.49 6.79 5.16
N ASN A 295 13.79 5.71 5.52
CA ASN A 295 13.94 5.08 6.82
C ASN A 295 15.33 4.41 6.98
N PRO A 296 15.83 4.25 8.23
CA PRO A 296 17.16 3.70 8.48
C PRO A 296 17.36 2.28 7.96
N ARG A 297 16.29 1.52 7.79
CA ARG A 297 16.36 0.12 7.34
C ARG A 297 16.63 0.02 5.84
N HIS A 298 15.96 0.84 5.05
CA HIS A 298 16.02 0.81 3.58
C HIS A 298 16.86 1.93 2.96
N GLY A 299 17.27 2.92 3.76
CA GLY A 299 18.03 4.09 3.32
C GLY A 299 19.39 3.81 2.66
N HIS A 300 19.87 2.58 2.67
CA HIS A 300 21.11 2.15 2.00
C HIS A 300 20.84 1.51 0.61
N GLU A 301 19.63 1.15 0.31
CA GLU A 301 19.27 0.33 -0.86
C GLU A 301 19.26 1.11 -2.19
N TRP A 302 19.44 2.44 -2.14
CA TRP A 302 19.73 3.23 -3.35
C TRP A 302 20.92 2.67 -4.15
N LYS A 303 21.84 1.94 -3.51
CA LYS A 303 23.03 1.35 -4.14
C LYS A 303 22.69 0.35 -5.24
N ILE A 304 21.52 -0.26 -5.18
CA ILE A 304 21.09 -1.23 -6.19
C ILE A 304 21.00 -0.61 -7.59
N TRP A 305 20.71 0.69 -7.68
CA TRP A 305 20.63 1.42 -8.94
C TRP A 305 22.01 1.73 -9.56
N GLN A 306 23.10 1.36 -8.88
CA GLN A 306 24.44 1.33 -9.46
C GLN A 306 24.65 0.08 -10.31
N GLU A 307 23.91 -0.99 -10.05
CA GLU A 307 24.05 -2.31 -10.67
C GLU A 307 22.89 -2.63 -11.62
N ILE A 308 21.70 -2.18 -11.28
CA ILE A 308 20.47 -2.42 -12.06
C ILE A 308 20.07 -1.14 -12.78
N LYS A 309 19.95 -1.22 -14.11
CA LYS A 309 19.41 -0.11 -14.90
C LYS A 309 17.90 -0.04 -14.73
N LEU A 310 17.37 1.15 -14.45
CA LEU A 310 15.93 1.40 -14.54
C LEU A 310 15.48 1.20 -16.00
N PRO A 311 14.50 0.33 -16.30
CA PRO A 311 14.05 0.12 -17.66
C PRO A 311 13.51 1.41 -18.30
N ASP A 312 13.72 1.55 -19.60
CA ASP A 312 13.26 2.71 -20.36
C ASP A 312 11.73 2.87 -20.22
N GLY A 313 11.26 4.09 -20.01
CA GLY A 313 9.85 4.41 -19.76
C GLY A 313 9.37 4.19 -18.32
N LYS A 314 10.23 3.74 -17.42
CA LYS A 314 9.93 3.68 -15.98
C LYS A 314 10.33 4.98 -15.29
N ILE A 315 9.56 5.35 -14.28
CA ILE A 315 9.82 6.46 -13.35
C ILE A 315 9.94 5.88 -11.94
N LEU A 316 11.01 6.25 -11.26
CA LEU A 316 11.25 5.86 -9.87
C LEU A 316 10.67 6.94 -8.93
N PHE A 317 9.91 6.50 -7.96
CA PHE A 317 9.40 7.33 -6.88
C PHE A 317 10.10 6.91 -5.57
N PRO A 318 11.33 7.38 -5.32
CA PRO A 318 12.01 7.07 -4.07
C PRO A 318 11.34 7.80 -2.91
N GLY A 319 11.08 7.08 -1.82
CA GLY A 319 10.75 7.68 -0.54
C GLY A 319 11.93 8.48 -0.01
N VAL A 320 11.73 9.75 0.24
CA VAL A 320 12.76 10.65 0.76
C VAL A 320 12.36 11.27 2.09
N ILE A 321 11.16 10.94 2.55
CA ILE A 321 10.57 11.25 3.85
C ILE A 321 10.21 9.94 4.54
N ASP A 322 10.75 9.71 5.72
CA ASP A 322 10.41 8.58 6.58
C ASP A 322 9.01 8.77 7.18
N ASP A 323 8.15 7.77 7.07
CA ASP A 323 6.79 7.79 7.59
C ASP A 323 6.68 7.25 9.03
N THR A 324 7.68 6.52 9.52
CA THR A 324 7.65 5.81 10.82
C THR A 324 8.15 6.63 12.00
N THR A 325 8.80 7.76 11.76
CA THR A 325 9.33 8.63 12.82
C THR A 325 8.66 10.00 12.86
N TYR A 326 8.77 10.66 14.02
CA TYR A 326 8.25 12.01 14.22
C TYR A 326 9.23 13.12 13.85
N PHE A 327 10.45 12.78 13.43
CA PHE A 327 11.40 13.76 12.93
C PHE A 327 10.90 14.37 11.62
N ILE A 328 10.98 15.69 11.52
CA ILE A 328 10.79 16.40 10.27
C ILE A 328 12.15 16.50 9.61
N GLU A 329 12.29 15.93 8.43
CA GLU A 329 13.54 15.91 7.69
C GLU A 329 13.97 17.34 7.30
N HIS A 330 15.27 17.61 7.37
CA HIS A 330 15.81 18.87 6.86
C HIS A 330 15.72 18.88 5.32
N PRO A 331 15.24 19.96 4.69
CA PRO A 331 15.09 20.00 3.23
C PRO A 331 16.39 19.73 2.44
N GLU A 332 17.55 20.09 2.95
CA GLU A 332 18.83 19.74 2.31
C GLU A 332 19.09 18.23 2.30
N LEU A 333 18.74 17.51 3.38
CA LEU A 333 18.83 16.05 3.41
C LEU A 333 17.89 15.42 2.39
N VAL A 334 16.68 15.95 2.27
CA VAL A 334 15.71 15.52 1.25
C VAL A 334 16.28 15.75 -0.15
N ALA A 335 16.85 16.93 -0.40
CA ALA A 335 17.50 17.26 -1.68
C ALA A 335 18.65 16.31 -2.01
N GLU A 336 19.55 16.02 -1.04
CA GLU A 336 20.64 15.07 -1.23
C GLU A 336 20.13 13.68 -1.64
N ARG A 337 19.04 13.19 -1.01
CA ARG A 337 18.41 11.92 -1.35
C ARG A 337 17.92 11.94 -2.79
N ILE A 338 17.18 12.97 -3.21
CA ILE A 338 16.64 13.12 -4.57
C ILE A 338 17.77 13.17 -5.61
N VAL A 339 18.77 14.02 -5.39
CA VAL A 339 19.93 14.19 -6.29
C VAL A 339 20.69 12.88 -6.46
N ARG A 340 20.82 12.10 -5.40
CA ARG A 340 21.46 10.77 -5.43
C ARG A 340 20.75 9.83 -6.40
N PHE A 341 19.43 9.70 -6.31
CA PHE A 341 18.67 8.88 -7.25
C PHE A 341 18.72 9.44 -8.66
N ALA A 342 18.57 10.74 -8.84
CA ALA A 342 18.62 11.42 -10.14
C ALA A 342 19.95 11.16 -10.88
N LYS A 343 21.06 11.14 -10.17
CA LYS A 343 22.40 10.81 -10.74
C LYS A 343 22.53 9.36 -11.18
N LEU A 344 21.72 8.44 -10.62
CA LEU A 344 21.78 7.01 -10.91
C LEU A 344 20.83 6.59 -12.03
N VAL A 345 19.59 7.10 -12.01
CA VAL A 345 18.54 6.64 -12.92
C VAL A 345 18.14 7.68 -13.98
N GLY A 346 18.75 8.87 -13.95
CA GLY A 346 18.38 10.02 -14.79
C GLY A 346 17.44 10.97 -14.04
N LYS A 347 17.71 12.27 -14.13
CA LYS A 347 16.96 13.31 -13.40
C LYS A 347 15.50 13.43 -13.86
N GLU A 348 15.22 13.09 -15.10
CA GLU A 348 13.91 13.04 -15.72
C GLU A 348 13.08 11.82 -15.29
N ASN A 349 13.71 10.85 -14.64
CA ASN A 349 13.09 9.59 -14.23
C ASN A 349 12.86 9.49 -12.72
N VAL A 350 12.90 10.61 -11.99
CA VAL A 350 12.73 10.64 -10.53
C VAL A 350 11.62 11.61 -10.13
N ILE A 351 10.67 11.12 -9.35
CA ILE A 351 9.65 11.92 -8.64
C ILE A 351 9.74 11.57 -7.16
N ALA A 352 10.02 12.56 -6.32
CA ALA A 352 10.17 12.34 -4.88
C ALA A 352 8.83 12.04 -4.20
N CYS A 353 8.83 11.11 -3.24
CA CYS A 353 7.65 10.79 -2.44
C CYS A 353 8.00 10.52 -0.97
N THR A 354 7.02 10.18 -0.15
CA THR A 354 7.20 9.62 1.20
C THR A 354 7.43 8.11 1.10
N ASP A 355 8.07 7.51 2.11
CA ASP A 355 8.28 6.06 2.17
C ASP A 355 6.95 5.31 2.12
N CYS A 356 5.98 5.74 2.91
CA CYS A 356 4.61 5.23 2.89
C CYS A 356 3.64 6.34 3.29
N GLY A 357 2.36 6.01 3.54
CA GLY A 357 1.32 6.97 3.94
C GLY A 357 1.52 7.52 5.34
N LEU A 358 1.36 8.84 5.52
CA LEU A 358 1.58 9.57 6.79
C LEU A 358 0.37 9.55 7.74
N ARG A 359 -0.69 8.81 7.41
CA ARG A 359 -1.97 8.84 8.13
C ARG A 359 -1.88 8.39 9.60
N HIS A 360 -0.93 7.53 9.93
CA HIS A 360 -0.78 6.99 11.28
C HIS A 360 -0.04 7.94 12.23
N LEU A 361 0.58 9.00 11.72
CA LEU A 361 1.17 10.03 12.56
C LEU A 361 0.14 10.61 13.54
N PRO A 362 0.52 10.88 14.79
CA PRO A 362 -0.42 11.26 15.84
C PRO A 362 -1.08 12.61 15.61
N ASP A 363 -0.43 13.47 14.83
CA ASP A 363 -0.91 14.82 14.52
C ASP A 363 -0.82 15.08 13.01
N ALA A 364 -1.93 15.51 12.41
CA ALA A 364 -1.98 15.84 11.00
C ALA A 364 -1.04 17.01 10.63
N SER A 365 -0.80 17.95 11.55
CA SER A 365 0.13 19.07 11.30
C SER A 365 1.58 18.57 11.12
N LEU A 366 1.94 17.49 11.81
CA LEU A 366 3.25 16.84 11.62
C LEU A 366 3.38 16.23 10.22
N ALA A 367 2.32 15.59 9.72
CA ALA A 367 2.31 15.06 8.36
C ALA A 367 2.52 16.17 7.32
N PHE A 368 1.80 17.29 7.44
CA PHE A 368 1.97 18.43 6.53
C PHE A 368 3.33 19.12 6.68
N ALA A 369 3.92 19.17 7.88
CA ALA A 369 5.27 19.68 8.07
C ALA A 369 6.33 18.79 7.35
N LYS A 370 6.15 17.47 7.36
CA LYS A 370 6.98 16.54 6.59
C LYS A 370 6.78 16.72 5.08
N LEU A 371 5.55 16.90 4.62
CA LEU A 371 5.26 17.18 3.21
C LEU A 371 5.84 18.53 2.76
N TYR A 372 5.84 19.55 3.63
CA TYR A 372 6.53 20.82 3.34
C TYR A 372 8.04 20.61 3.18
N ALA A 373 8.67 19.79 4.04
CA ALA A 373 10.09 19.46 3.91
C ALA A 373 10.39 18.68 2.61
N LEU A 374 9.46 17.81 2.17
CA LEU A 374 9.53 17.14 0.87
C LEU A 374 9.54 18.15 -0.27
N ALA A 375 8.57 19.05 -0.32
CA ALA A 375 8.43 20.06 -1.38
C ALA A 375 9.65 20.99 -1.44
N GLU A 376 10.13 21.49 -0.29
CA GLU A 376 11.33 22.34 -0.24
C GLU A 376 12.58 21.58 -0.69
N GLY A 377 12.76 20.32 -0.26
CA GLY A 377 13.86 19.48 -0.69
C GLY A 377 13.82 19.21 -2.21
N ALA A 378 12.65 18.94 -2.77
CA ALA A 378 12.47 18.75 -4.20
C ALA A 378 12.81 20.04 -4.98
N ARG A 379 12.42 21.21 -4.46
CA ARG A 379 12.78 22.52 -5.05
C ARG A 379 14.29 22.77 -5.02
N LEU A 380 14.98 22.40 -3.94
CA LEU A 380 16.45 22.50 -3.84
C LEU A 380 17.13 21.56 -4.84
N ALA A 381 16.70 20.29 -4.89
CA ALA A 381 17.24 19.28 -5.82
C ALA A 381 17.04 19.69 -7.29
N SER A 382 15.84 20.21 -7.62
CA SER A 382 15.55 20.69 -8.97
C SER A 382 16.48 21.83 -9.41
N ARG A 383 16.80 22.77 -8.51
CA ARG A 383 17.79 23.82 -8.81
C ARG A 383 19.18 23.24 -9.08
N GLU A 384 19.61 22.23 -8.31
CA GLU A 384 20.91 21.60 -8.55
C GLU A 384 20.97 20.84 -9.87
N LEU A 385 19.90 20.14 -10.21
CA LEU A 385 19.89 19.20 -11.33
C LEU A 385 19.58 19.87 -12.69
N TRP A 386 18.88 21.02 -12.70
CA TRP A 386 18.41 21.66 -13.93
C TRP A 386 19.05 23.01 -14.24
N ASN A 387 19.93 23.51 -13.34
CA ASN A 387 20.83 24.63 -13.60
C ASN A 387 22.19 24.09 -14.03
#